data_1a5a5c938b9d68b82220b0c26289c63b
#
_entry.id   1a5a5c938b9d68b82220b0c26289c63b
#
_cell.length_a   1.000
_cell.length_b   1.000
_cell.length_c   1.000
_cell.angle_alpha   90.00
_cell.angle_beta   90.00
_cell.angle_gamma   90.00
#
_symmetry.space_group_name_H-M   'P 1'
#
loop_
_entity.id
_entity.type
_entity.pdbx_description
1 polymer ?
#
loop_
_entity_poly.entity_id
_entity_poly.type
_entity_poly.pdbx_seq_one_letter_code
_entity_poly.pdbx_strand_id
1 'polypeptide(L)'
;MCAGPPARERRAEGAPWVSGEEGERAFGGPRNAGGRGSRRAPPVAEPAPCPKSRPPRPGSFLRRHRVSPRSLGLWGHDPRATFAKIFINNEWQNSESGRAFPVYNPATGEQVCEVQEADKADIDKAVRAARLAFSLGSVWRRMDASERGHLLDKLADLVERDRAVLATMESLNGGKPFLQAFYVDLQGVIKTLRYYAGWADKIHGMTIPVDGDYFTFTRHEPIGVCGQIIPWNFPLLMFAWKIAPALCCGNTVVIKPAEQTPLSALYMGALIKEAGFPPGVINILPGYGPTAGAAIASHIGIDKIAFTGSTEVGKLIQEAAGRSNLKRVTLELGGKSPNIIFADADLDYAVEQAHQGVFFNQGQCCTAGSRIFVEESIYEEFVRRSVERAKRRIVGSPFDPTTEQGPQIDKKQYNKILELIQSGVAEGAKLECGGKGLGRKGFFIEPTVFSNVTDDMRIAKEEIFGPVQEILRFKTMDEVIERANNSDFGLVAAVFTNDINKALTVSSAMQAGTVWINCYNALNVQSPFGGFKMSGNGREISVPNLLQVQRKQSMEFA
;
A
#
# COMPACT_ATOMS: atom_id res chain seq x y z
N MET A 1 -24.51 39.86 19.20
CA MET A 1 -25.61 40.24 20.09
C MET A 1 -26.90 39.86 19.42
N CYS A 2 -27.61 38.86 19.92
CA CYS A 2 -29.03 38.61 19.86
C CYS A 2 -29.27 37.29 20.57
N ALA A 3 -29.87 37.38 21.73
CA ALA A 3 -30.22 36.26 22.59
C ALA A 3 -31.56 35.64 22.16
N GLY A 4 -31.65 34.32 22.17
CA GLY A 4 -32.90 33.58 22.01
C GLY A 4 -33.36 33.01 23.36
N PRO A 5 -34.64 32.80 23.59
CA PRO A 5 -35.22 32.48 24.89
C PRO A 5 -35.21 30.95 25.19
N PRO A 6 -35.48 30.55 26.47
CA PRO A 6 -35.17 29.23 26.98
C PRO A 6 -36.25 28.18 26.74
N ALA A 7 -35.82 26.91 26.72
CA ALA A 7 -36.61 25.71 26.59
C ALA A 7 -37.47 25.42 27.82
N ARG A 8 -38.71 24.98 27.63
CA ARG A 8 -39.58 24.39 28.66
C ARG A 8 -39.46 22.86 28.65
N GLU A 9 -39.12 22.32 29.79
CA GLU A 9 -39.31 20.90 30.14
C GLU A 9 -40.76 20.48 30.13
N ARG A 10 -41.05 19.30 29.55
CA ARG A 10 -42.24 18.53 29.89
C ARG A 10 -41.82 17.06 30.15
N ARG A 11 -42.22 16.63 31.34
CA ARG A 11 -42.05 15.27 31.86
C ARG A 11 -42.89 14.28 31.08
N ALA A 12 -42.37 13.09 30.87
CA ALA A 12 -43.08 11.90 30.41
C ALA A 12 -43.71 11.17 31.58
N GLU A 13 -44.98 10.78 31.42
CA GLU A 13 -45.64 9.79 32.25
C GLU A 13 -45.75 8.47 31.47
N GLY A 14 -45.47 7.37 32.13
CA GLY A 14 -45.49 6.04 31.59
C GLY A 14 -46.84 5.36 31.70
N ALA A 15 -47.06 4.30 30.94
CA ALA A 15 -48.02 3.25 31.17
C ALA A 15 -47.66 2.00 30.35
N PRO A 16 -48.28 0.81 30.64
CA PRO A 16 -47.50 -0.36 30.99
C PRO A 16 -47.59 -1.51 29.97
N TRP A 17 -46.72 -2.48 30.13
CA TRP A 17 -46.68 -3.76 29.44
C TRP A 17 -47.92 -4.62 29.73
N VAL A 18 -48.52 -5.23 28.71
CA VAL A 18 -49.49 -6.34 28.81
C VAL A 18 -48.85 -7.55 28.13
N SER A 19 -48.68 -8.59 28.95
CA SER A 19 -48.36 -9.96 28.57
C SER A 19 -49.61 -10.66 28.02
N GLY A 20 -49.44 -11.46 26.97
CA GLY A 20 -50.50 -12.36 26.48
C GLY A 20 -49.86 -13.64 25.98
N GLU A 21 -50.13 -14.70 26.70
CA GLU A 21 -49.74 -16.08 26.44
C GLU A 21 -50.70 -16.77 25.45
N GLU A 22 -50.18 -17.87 24.88
CA GLU A 22 -50.83 -19.11 24.44
C GLU A 22 -51.54 -19.19 23.08
N GLY A 23 -51.18 -20.26 22.38
CA GLY A 23 -51.92 -20.81 21.25
C GLY A 23 -51.22 -21.95 20.54
N GLU A 24 -50.96 -23.07 21.20
CA GLU A 24 -50.65 -24.36 20.54
C GLU A 24 -51.82 -24.81 19.66
N ARG A 25 -51.52 -25.21 18.41
CA ARG A 25 -52.35 -26.21 17.69
C ARG A 25 -51.46 -27.19 16.95
N ALA A 26 -51.48 -28.43 17.48
CA ALA A 26 -51.02 -29.65 16.86
C ALA A 26 -51.90 -30.05 15.67
N PHE A 27 -51.32 -30.54 14.57
CA PHE A 27 -51.98 -31.44 13.64
C PHE A 27 -51.11 -32.68 13.40
N GLY A 28 -51.79 -33.82 13.59
CA GLY A 28 -51.26 -35.15 13.67
C GLY A 28 -50.81 -35.75 12.37
N GLY A 29 -49.98 -36.76 12.50
CA GLY A 29 -49.53 -37.62 11.45
C GLY A 29 -50.48 -38.68 10.98
N PRO A 30 -50.08 -39.56 10.06
CA PRO A 30 -50.30 -40.97 10.30
C PRO A 30 -49.01 -41.82 10.21
N ARG A 31 -49.05 -42.87 11.06
CA ARG A 31 -48.09 -43.98 11.11
C ARG A 31 -48.31 -44.93 9.94
N ASN A 32 -47.23 -45.55 9.43
CA ASN A 32 -47.09 -47.02 9.26
C ASN A 32 -45.65 -47.26 8.74
N ALA A 33 -44.88 -48.01 9.42
CA ALA A 33 -44.70 -49.43 9.63
C ALA A 33 -43.89 -50.12 8.49
N GLY A 34 -42.74 -50.61 8.88
CA GLY A 34 -42.17 -51.82 8.32
C GLY A 34 -40.86 -51.75 7.57
N GLY A 35 -39.84 -52.41 8.09
CA GLY A 35 -38.80 -52.96 7.22
C GLY A 35 -37.34 -52.75 7.66
N ARG A 36 -36.82 -53.72 8.34
CA ARG A 36 -35.40 -53.90 8.69
C ARG A 36 -34.47 -53.85 7.47
N GLY A 37 -33.34 -53.24 7.63
CA GLY A 37 -32.24 -53.35 6.67
C GLY A 37 -31.06 -52.53 7.10
N SER A 38 -30.22 -53.07 8.00
CA SER A 38 -28.92 -52.49 8.35
C SER A 38 -27.98 -52.61 7.18
N ARG A 39 -27.79 -51.53 6.43
CA ARG A 39 -26.63 -51.37 5.55
C ARG A 39 -25.65 -50.42 6.20
N ARG A 40 -24.49 -50.97 6.60
CA ARG A 40 -23.31 -50.17 7.02
C ARG A 40 -22.91 -49.27 5.84
N ALA A 41 -22.79 -48.00 6.09
CA ALA A 41 -22.15 -47.05 5.17
C ALA A 41 -20.69 -47.46 4.95
N PRO A 42 -20.16 -47.37 3.72
CA PRO A 42 -18.74 -47.62 3.48
C PRO A 42 -17.89 -46.52 4.20
N PRO A 43 -16.66 -46.83 4.62
CA PRO A 43 -15.77 -45.87 5.27
C PRO A 43 -15.47 -44.72 4.29
N VAL A 44 -15.62 -43.50 4.77
CA VAL A 44 -15.22 -42.28 4.07
C VAL A 44 -13.69 -42.39 3.88
N ALA A 45 -13.25 -42.50 2.63
CA ALA A 45 -11.82 -42.42 2.31
C ALA A 45 -11.27 -41.07 2.73
N GLU A 46 -10.19 -41.08 3.51
CA GLU A 46 -9.43 -39.85 3.81
C GLU A 46 -9.00 -39.18 2.49
N PRO A 47 -9.16 -37.84 2.36
CA PRO A 47 -8.68 -37.14 1.18
C PRO A 47 -7.16 -37.31 1.10
N ALA A 48 -6.68 -37.78 -0.04
CA ALA A 48 -5.27 -37.88 -0.34
C ALA A 48 -4.59 -36.51 -0.12
N PRO A 49 -3.39 -36.44 0.49
CA PRO A 49 -2.69 -35.18 0.70
C PRO A 49 -2.42 -34.51 -0.66
N CYS A 50 -2.86 -33.27 -0.77
CA CYS A 50 -2.61 -32.41 -1.92
C CYS A 50 -1.11 -32.42 -2.26
N PRO A 51 -0.67 -32.69 -3.49
CA PRO A 51 0.74 -32.71 -3.83
C PRO A 51 1.32 -31.32 -3.57
N LYS A 52 2.21 -31.21 -2.60
CA LYS A 52 3.01 -30.00 -2.36
C LYS A 52 3.86 -29.78 -3.62
N SER A 53 3.41 -28.95 -4.54
CA SER A 53 4.24 -28.46 -5.62
C SER A 53 5.42 -27.72 -5.01
N ARG A 54 6.60 -28.31 -5.08
CA ARG A 54 7.84 -27.62 -4.73
C ARG A 54 7.95 -26.41 -5.67
N PRO A 55 8.17 -25.21 -5.15
CA PRO A 55 8.46 -24.07 -6.01
C PRO A 55 9.69 -24.41 -6.87
N PRO A 56 9.73 -24.01 -8.16
CA PRO A 56 10.88 -24.26 -9.01
C PRO A 56 12.13 -23.66 -8.34
N ARG A 57 13.23 -24.40 -8.34
CA ARG A 57 14.50 -23.94 -7.75
C ARG A 57 14.92 -22.64 -8.45
N PRO A 58 15.19 -21.54 -7.75
CA PRO A 58 15.48 -20.22 -8.35
C PRO A 58 16.65 -20.24 -9.34
N GLY A 59 17.59 -21.17 -9.20
CA GLY A 59 18.80 -21.22 -10.01
C GLY A 59 18.64 -21.67 -11.47
N SER A 60 17.49 -22.26 -11.88
CA SER A 60 17.32 -22.73 -13.26
C SER A 60 16.83 -21.64 -14.21
N PHE A 61 16.05 -20.68 -13.73
CA PHE A 61 15.55 -19.54 -14.50
C PHE A 61 16.66 -18.54 -14.83
N LEU A 62 17.52 -18.22 -13.84
CA LEU A 62 18.61 -17.25 -14.00
C LEU A 62 19.82 -17.79 -14.79
N ARG A 63 20.05 -19.11 -14.83
CA ARG A 63 21.08 -19.69 -15.71
C ARG A 63 20.76 -19.56 -17.20
N ARG A 64 19.48 -19.47 -17.59
CA ARG A 64 19.04 -19.26 -18.98
C ARG A 64 19.01 -17.78 -19.37
N HIS A 65 18.95 -16.87 -18.41
CA HIS A 65 18.92 -15.44 -18.64
C HIS A 65 19.99 -14.78 -17.77
N ARG A 66 21.21 -14.61 -18.32
CA ARG A 66 22.16 -13.64 -17.76
C ARG A 66 21.55 -12.26 -17.93
N VAL A 67 20.72 -11.85 -16.97
CA VAL A 67 20.11 -10.54 -16.93
C VAL A 67 21.16 -9.54 -16.48
N SER A 68 21.92 -9.03 -17.45
CA SER A 68 22.64 -7.77 -17.27
C SER A 68 21.82 -6.69 -17.99
N PRO A 69 21.85 -5.43 -17.56
CA PRO A 69 21.21 -4.33 -18.29
C PRO A 69 21.63 -4.25 -19.76
N ARG A 70 22.79 -4.83 -20.13
CA ARG A 70 23.32 -4.90 -21.51
C ARG A 70 22.83 -6.12 -22.30
N SER A 71 22.40 -7.21 -21.65
CA SER A 71 22.06 -8.47 -22.32
C SER A 71 20.59 -8.61 -22.72
N LEU A 72 19.76 -7.70 -22.25
CA LEU A 72 18.33 -7.67 -22.60
C LEU A 72 18.13 -6.99 -23.95
N GLY A 73 18.75 -7.27 -25.04
CA GLY A 73 18.47 -6.82 -26.41
C GLY A 73 17.22 -5.95 -26.72
N LEU A 74 16.68 -5.32 -25.69
CA LEU A 74 15.42 -4.57 -25.60
C LEU A 74 15.50 -3.18 -26.25
N TRP A 75 16.67 -2.85 -26.86
CA TRP A 75 17.01 -1.49 -27.25
C TRP A 75 17.09 -1.34 -28.78
N GLY A 76 16.17 -1.90 -29.53
CA GLY A 76 16.06 -1.69 -30.99
C GLY A 76 15.75 -0.24 -31.41
N HIS A 77 15.25 0.58 -30.50
CA HIS A 77 15.24 2.05 -30.54
C HIS A 77 15.73 2.50 -29.18
N ASP A 78 16.60 3.50 -29.06
CA ASP A 78 17.16 3.92 -27.77
C ASP A 78 16.00 4.31 -26.78
N PRO A 79 15.58 3.43 -25.88
CA PRO A 79 14.46 3.69 -24.99
C PRO A 79 14.80 4.75 -23.95
N ARG A 80 16.10 5.07 -23.77
CA ARG A 80 16.53 6.19 -22.93
C ARG A 80 15.98 7.50 -23.47
N ALA A 81 15.89 7.65 -24.79
CA ALA A 81 15.34 8.86 -25.41
C ALA A 81 13.81 8.97 -25.27
N THR A 82 13.08 7.85 -25.26
CA THR A 82 11.61 7.86 -25.20
C THR A 82 11.11 7.98 -23.76
N PHE A 83 11.65 7.17 -22.82
CA PHE A 83 11.22 7.19 -21.41
C PHE A 83 11.90 8.29 -20.57
N ALA A 84 12.61 9.22 -21.19
CA ALA A 84 13.15 10.42 -20.57
C ALA A 84 12.19 11.62 -20.61
N LYS A 85 11.00 11.48 -21.21
CA LYS A 85 10.03 12.56 -21.45
C LYS A 85 8.82 12.46 -20.53
N ILE A 86 8.07 13.55 -20.39
CA ILE A 86 6.76 13.53 -19.74
C ILE A 86 5.72 12.87 -20.67
N PHE A 87 4.67 12.25 -20.11
CA PHE A 87 3.62 11.60 -20.86
C PHE A 87 2.27 12.28 -20.61
N ILE A 88 1.77 12.98 -21.62
CA ILE A 88 0.48 13.70 -21.57
C ILE A 88 -0.31 13.38 -22.82
N ASN A 89 -1.62 13.08 -22.66
CA ASN A 89 -2.55 12.87 -23.76
C ASN A 89 -2.10 11.74 -24.72
N ASN A 90 -1.56 10.66 -24.14
CA ASN A 90 -0.96 9.51 -24.87
C ASN A 90 0.26 9.87 -25.74
N GLU A 91 0.92 10.98 -25.49
CA GLU A 91 2.08 11.42 -26.22
C GLU A 91 3.28 11.70 -25.31
N TRP A 92 4.47 11.37 -25.83
CA TRP A 92 5.76 11.68 -25.23
C TRP A 92 6.20 13.07 -25.66
N GLN A 93 6.42 13.97 -24.70
CA GLN A 93 6.82 15.34 -24.98
C GLN A 93 7.85 15.85 -23.99
N ASN A 94 8.60 16.87 -24.38
CA ASN A 94 9.50 17.56 -23.47
C ASN A 94 8.67 18.42 -22.50
N SER A 95 9.20 18.71 -21.31
CA SER A 95 8.61 19.68 -20.41
C SER A 95 8.63 21.09 -21.02
N GLU A 96 7.68 21.93 -20.65
CA GLU A 96 7.58 23.31 -21.13
C GLU A 96 8.82 24.13 -20.72
N SER A 97 9.44 23.82 -19.57
CA SER A 97 10.66 24.46 -19.11
C SER A 97 11.93 23.96 -19.81
N GLY A 98 11.88 22.81 -20.48
CA GLY A 98 13.04 22.12 -21.03
C GLY A 98 14.03 21.58 -19.99
N ARG A 99 13.74 21.74 -18.68
CA ARG A 99 14.61 21.23 -17.61
C ARG A 99 14.51 19.71 -17.51
N ALA A 100 15.59 19.10 -17.04
CA ALA A 100 15.67 17.68 -16.73
C ALA A 100 16.38 17.48 -15.39
N PHE A 101 16.18 16.32 -14.80
CA PHE A 101 16.87 15.91 -13.57
C PHE A 101 17.52 14.54 -13.76
N PRO A 102 18.68 14.30 -13.10
CA PRO A 102 19.39 13.04 -13.18
C PRO A 102 18.70 11.95 -12.35
N VAL A 103 18.68 10.73 -12.88
CA VAL A 103 18.23 9.51 -12.21
C VAL A 103 19.42 8.62 -11.95
N TYR A 104 19.58 8.13 -10.73
CA TYR A 104 20.75 7.38 -10.29
C TYR A 104 20.41 5.92 -9.98
N ASN A 105 21.42 5.06 -10.17
CA ASN A 105 21.41 3.69 -9.63
C ASN A 105 21.95 3.73 -8.19
N PRO A 106 21.14 3.46 -7.15
CA PRO A 106 21.58 3.56 -5.77
C PRO A 106 22.64 2.50 -5.38
N ALA A 107 22.76 1.41 -6.17
CA ALA A 107 23.75 0.37 -5.91
C ALA A 107 25.17 0.77 -6.36
N THR A 108 25.28 1.68 -7.33
CA THR A 108 26.58 2.13 -7.87
C THR A 108 26.86 3.61 -7.65
N GLY A 109 25.82 4.40 -7.39
CA GLY A 109 25.88 5.87 -7.38
C GLY A 109 26.03 6.49 -8.76
N GLU A 110 25.95 5.71 -9.84
CA GLU A 110 26.11 6.19 -11.21
C GLU A 110 24.78 6.71 -11.77
N GLN A 111 24.86 7.77 -12.55
CA GLN A 111 23.72 8.29 -13.28
C GLN A 111 23.28 7.31 -14.37
N VAL A 112 22.01 6.96 -14.39
CA VAL A 112 21.39 6.07 -15.38
C VAL A 112 20.98 6.85 -16.62
N CYS A 113 20.27 7.95 -16.41
CA CYS A 113 19.76 8.84 -17.45
C CYS A 113 19.36 10.20 -16.86
N GLU A 114 18.88 11.08 -17.71
CA GLU A 114 18.15 12.30 -17.33
C GLU A 114 16.68 12.16 -17.74
N VAL A 115 15.79 12.72 -16.94
CA VAL A 115 14.34 12.71 -17.18
C VAL A 115 13.83 14.15 -17.16
N GLN A 116 12.93 14.49 -18.09
CA GLN A 116 12.33 15.82 -18.18
C GLN A 116 11.58 16.15 -16.87
N GLU A 117 11.85 17.35 -16.34
CA GLU A 117 11.23 17.87 -15.12
C GLU A 117 9.91 18.56 -15.47
N ALA A 118 8.80 17.96 -15.10
CA ALA A 118 7.50 18.63 -15.15
C ALA A 118 7.40 19.71 -14.07
N ASP A 119 6.82 20.84 -14.43
CA ASP A 119 6.48 21.92 -13.49
C ASP A 119 4.99 22.31 -13.60
N LYS A 120 4.65 23.49 -13.05
CA LYS A 120 3.27 23.98 -13.03
C LYS A 120 2.63 24.04 -14.43
N ALA A 121 3.37 24.48 -15.45
CA ALA A 121 2.85 24.62 -16.82
C ALA A 121 2.46 23.25 -17.41
N ASP A 122 3.29 22.23 -17.16
CA ASP A 122 3.02 20.85 -17.59
C ASP A 122 1.83 20.25 -16.84
N ILE A 123 1.73 20.53 -15.54
CA ILE A 123 0.56 20.11 -14.73
C ILE A 123 -0.71 20.77 -15.24
N ASP A 124 -0.70 22.07 -15.53
CA ASP A 124 -1.83 22.79 -16.12
C ASP A 124 -2.25 22.16 -17.46
N LYS A 125 -1.28 21.74 -18.30
CA LYS A 125 -1.52 21.07 -19.59
C LYS A 125 -2.12 19.68 -19.41
N ALA A 126 -1.57 18.88 -18.48
CA ALA A 126 -2.08 17.55 -18.17
C ALA A 126 -3.50 17.59 -17.58
N VAL A 127 -3.78 18.54 -16.67
CA VAL A 127 -5.12 18.73 -16.12
C VAL A 127 -6.13 19.13 -17.19
N ARG A 128 -5.74 20.00 -18.15
CA ARG A 128 -6.62 20.31 -19.30
C ARG A 128 -6.91 19.07 -20.13
N ALA A 129 -5.93 18.23 -20.43
CA ALA A 129 -6.11 16.98 -21.16
C ALA A 129 -7.04 16.02 -20.39
N ALA A 130 -6.81 15.86 -19.08
CA ALA A 130 -7.65 15.04 -18.21
C ALA A 130 -9.09 15.54 -18.12
N ARG A 131 -9.31 16.86 -18.05
CA ARG A 131 -10.65 17.46 -18.06
C ARG A 131 -11.38 17.25 -19.38
N LEU A 132 -10.68 17.37 -20.51
CA LEU A 132 -11.26 17.06 -21.82
C LEU A 132 -11.67 15.60 -21.93
N ALA A 133 -10.80 14.68 -21.49
CA ALA A 133 -11.12 13.25 -21.45
C ALA A 133 -12.27 12.93 -20.47
N PHE A 134 -12.48 13.73 -19.42
CA PHE A 134 -13.58 13.58 -18.46
C PHE A 134 -14.87 14.32 -18.89
N SER A 135 -14.86 15.12 -19.93
CA SER A 135 -16.03 15.90 -20.35
C SER A 135 -17.22 15.01 -20.73
N LEU A 136 -18.44 15.50 -20.50
CA LEU A 136 -19.66 14.83 -20.96
C LEU A 136 -19.62 14.65 -22.49
N GLY A 137 -19.88 13.43 -22.95
CA GLY A 137 -19.82 13.12 -24.38
C GLY A 137 -18.44 12.67 -24.88
N SER A 138 -17.37 12.74 -24.10
CA SER A 138 -16.07 12.14 -24.44
C SER A 138 -16.16 10.63 -24.57
N VAL A 139 -15.23 10.02 -25.31
CA VAL A 139 -15.14 8.56 -25.45
C VAL A 139 -15.07 7.87 -24.09
N TRP A 140 -14.23 8.38 -23.17
CA TRP A 140 -14.06 7.82 -21.84
C TRP A 140 -15.32 7.89 -20.98
N ARG A 141 -16.02 9.03 -20.99
CA ARG A 141 -17.26 9.22 -20.19
C ARG A 141 -18.45 8.43 -20.71
N ARG A 142 -18.47 8.08 -22.00
CA ARG A 142 -19.52 7.28 -22.63
C ARG A 142 -19.18 5.79 -22.67
N MET A 143 -17.93 5.44 -22.36
CA MET A 143 -17.48 4.06 -22.37
C MET A 143 -18.23 3.22 -21.33
N ASP A 144 -18.68 2.05 -21.72
CA ASP A 144 -19.34 1.12 -20.81
C ASP A 144 -18.41 0.69 -19.68
N ALA A 145 -19.01 0.37 -18.54
CA ALA A 145 -18.23 0.00 -17.36
C ALA A 145 -17.39 -1.27 -17.60
N SER A 146 -17.95 -2.26 -18.30
CA SER A 146 -17.25 -3.49 -18.70
C SER A 146 -16.06 -3.20 -19.61
N GLU A 147 -16.18 -2.25 -20.54
CA GLU A 147 -15.06 -1.86 -21.42
C GLU A 147 -13.90 -1.23 -20.63
N ARG A 148 -14.19 -0.43 -19.61
CA ARG A 148 -13.14 0.05 -18.68
C ARG A 148 -12.45 -1.09 -17.94
N GLY A 149 -13.22 -2.11 -17.55
CA GLY A 149 -12.69 -3.35 -16.98
C GLY A 149 -11.77 -4.08 -17.96
N HIS A 150 -12.18 -4.27 -19.22
CA HIS A 150 -11.36 -4.88 -20.26
C HIS A 150 -10.04 -4.13 -20.51
N LEU A 151 -10.04 -2.79 -20.48
CA LEU A 151 -8.80 -2.01 -20.60
C LEU A 151 -7.84 -2.23 -19.42
N LEU A 152 -8.36 -2.37 -18.19
CA LEU A 152 -7.56 -2.70 -17.01
C LEU A 152 -6.99 -4.12 -17.08
N ASP A 153 -7.79 -5.12 -17.52
CA ASP A 153 -7.31 -6.49 -17.72
C ASP A 153 -6.22 -6.56 -18.80
N LYS A 154 -6.43 -5.88 -19.91
CA LYS A 154 -5.43 -5.81 -20.98
C LYS A 154 -4.14 -5.14 -20.50
N LEU A 155 -4.24 -4.09 -19.67
CA LEU A 155 -3.07 -3.49 -19.04
C LEU A 155 -2.36 -4.48 -18.10
N ALA A 156 -3.11 -5.27 -17.34
CA ALA A 156 -2.53 -6.33 -16.49
C ALA A 156 -1.77 -7.38 -17.30
N ASP A 157 -2.33 -7.81 -18.44
CA ASP A 157 -1.68 -8.78 -19.34
C ASP A 157 -0.38 -8.21 -19.95
N LEU A 158 -0.37 -6.93 -20.32
CA LEU A 158 0.82 -6.25 -20.82
C LEU A 158 1.90 -6.11 -19.74
N VAL A 159 1.52 -5.78 -18.49
CA VAL A 159 2.43 -5.77 -17.34
C VAL A 159 2.99 -7.18 -17.07
N GLU A 160 2.17 -8.22 -17.19
CA GLU A 160 2.62 -9.61 -17.01
C GLU A 160 3.57 -10.04 -18.14
N ARG A 161 3.30 -9.67 -19.39
CA ARG A 161 4.18 -9.87 -20.54
C ARG A 161 5.56 -9.25 -20.31
N ASP A 162 5.60 -7.99 -19.86
CA ASP A 162 6.83 -7.20 -19.70
C ASP A 162 7.39 -7.25 -18.27
N ARG A 163 6.92 -8.21 -17.45
CA ARG A 163 7.25 -8.32 -16.03
C ARG A 163 8.74 -8.31 -15.74
N ALA A 164 9.54 -9.00 -16.55
CA ALA A 164 10.99 -9.03 -16.36
C ALA A 164 11.66 -7.67 -16.60
N VAL A 165 11.18 -6.92 -17.61
CA VAL A 165 11.65 -5.57 -17.93
C VAL A 165 11.31 -4.61 -16.79
N LEU A 166 10.07 -4.61 -16.36
CA LEU A 166 9.59 -3.77 -15.28
C LEU A 166 10.31 -4.07 -13.95
N ALA A 167 10.49 -5.36 -13.60
CA ALA A 167 11.27 -5.75 -12.42
C ALA A 167 12.74 -5.30 -12.51
N THR A 168 13.33 -5.32 -13.71
CA THR A 168 14.69 -4.81 -13.92
C THR A 168 14.76 -3.29 -13.69
N MET A 169 13.76 -2.54 -14.16
CA MET A 169 13.68 -1.09 -13.91
C MET A 169 13.50 -0.77 -12.43
N GLU A 170 12.60 -1.48 -11.72
CA GLU A 170 12.40 -1.33 -10.27
C GLU A 170 13.71 -1.57 -9.50
N SER A 171 14.46 -2.63 -9.87
CA SER A 171 15.73 -2.97 -9.22
C SER A 171 16.85 -2.00 -9.56
N LEU A 172 16.94 -1.56 -10.83
CA LEU A 172 17.96 -0.60 -11.28
C LEU A 172 17.76 0.77 -10.63
N ASN A 173 16.52 1.21 -10.55
CA ASN A 173 16.16 2.56 -10.13
C ASN A 173 15.98 2.68 -8.61
N GLY A 174 15.38 1.66 -7.97
CA GLY A 174 15.10 1.64 -6.52
C GLY A 174 16.11 0.86 -5.67
N GLY A 175 16.98 0.06 -6.30
CA GLY A 175 17.93 -0.79 -5.57
C GLY A 175 17.34 -2.05 -4.92
N LYS A 176 16.08 -2.33 -5.14
CA LYS A 176 15.37 -3.50 -4.64
C LYS A 176 15.91 -4.79 -5.28
N PRO A 177 16.08 -5.91 -4.54
CA PRO A 177 16.44 -7.20 -5.13
C PRO A 177 15.47 -7.61 -6.24
N PHE A 178 16.00 -8.04 -7.39
CA PHE A 178 15.21 -8.37 -8.58
C PHE A 178 14.12 -9.40 -8.30
N LEU A 179 14.41 -10.42 -7.49
CA LEU A 179 13.42 -11.43 -7.14
C LEU A 179 12.25 -10.86 -6.32
N GLN A 180 12.51 -9.86 -5.47
CA GLN A 180 11.43 -9.16 -4.74
C GLN A 180 10.58 -8.33 -5.72
N ALA A 181 11.20 -7.55 -6.59
CA ALA A 181 10.49 -6.80 -7.62
C ALA A 181 9.63 -7.72 -8.48
N PHE A 182 10.19 -8.83 -8.96
CA PHE A 182 9.53 -9.76 -9.87
C PHE A 182 8.39 -10.55 -9.20
N TYR A 183 8.64 -11.19 -8.04
CA TYR A 183 7.69 -12.11 -7.42
C TYR A 183 6.72 -11.45 -6.43
N VAL A 184 7.06 -10.28 -5.89
CA VAL A 184 6.21 -9.57 -4.91
C VAL A 184 5.57 -8.36 -5.56
N ASP A 185 6.34 -7.36 -5.97
CA ASP A 185 5.80 -6.08 -6.42
C ASP A 185 4.98 -6.23 -7.71
N LEU A 186 5.56 -6.79 -8.76
CA LEU A 186 4.87 -6.97 -10.05
C LEU A 186 3.68 -7.94 -9.94
N GLN A 187 3.77 -8.95 -9.07
CA GLN A 187 2.62 -9.80 -8.77
C GLN A 187 1.48 -9.01 -8.12
N GLY A 188 1.82 -8.11 -7.20
CA GLY A 188 0.87 -7.18 -6.57
C GLY A 188 0.22 -6.23 -7.58
N VAL A 189 1.02 -5.67 -8.50
CA VAL A 189 0.52 -4.81 -9.60
C VAL A 189 -0.51 -5.53 -10.45
N ILE A 190 -0.17 -6.72 -10.96
CA ILE A 190 -1.04 -7.53 -11.83
C ILE A 190 -2.34 -7.88 -11.09
N LYS A 191 -2.24 -8.35 -9.84
CA LYS A 191 -3.42 -8.68 -9.02
C LYS A 191 -4.31 -7.46 -8.79
N THR A 192 -3.73 -6.29 -8.54
CA THR A 192 -4.48 -5.05 -8.31
C THR A 192 -5.26 -4.62 -9.56
N LEU A 193 -4.61 -4.61 -10.72
CA LEU A 193 -5.26 -4.26 -11.99
C LEU A 193 -6.43 -5.20 -12.29
N ARG A 194 -6.22 -6.53 -12.18
CA ARG A 194 -7.29 -7.53 -12.41
C ARG A 194 -8.42 -7.45 -11.40
N TYR A 195 -8.10 -7.19 -10.12
CA TYR A 195 -9.13 -7.01 -9.09
C TYR A 195 -10.08 -5.86 -9.42
N TYR A 196 -9.54 -4.70 -9.78
CA TYR A 196 -10.37 -3.54 -10.13
C TYR A 196 -10.99 -3.64 -11.52
N ALA A 197 -10.40 -4.37 -12.46
CA ALA A 197 -11.06 -4.71 -13.71
C ALA A 197 -12.39 -5.43 -13.45
N GLY A 198 -12.38 -6.40 -12.53
CA GLY A 198 -13.59 -7.14 -12.13
C GLY A 198 -14.62 -6.32 -11.34
N TRP A 199 -14.28 -5.13 -10.84
CA TRP A 199 -15.19 -4.26 -10.11
C TRP A 199 -15.87 -3.20 -10.99
N ALA A 200 -15.39 -2.94 -12.20
CA ALA A 200 -15.81 -1.81 -13.01
C ALA A 200 -17.34 -1.77 -13.26
N ASP A 201 -17.96 -2.90 -13.50
CA ASP A 201 -19.40 -3.06 -13.75
C ASP A 201 -20.24 -3.44 -12.52
N LYS A 202 -19.62 -3.47 -11.32
CA LYS A 202 -20.27 -3.89 -10.06
C LYS A 202 -20.49 -2.73 -9.09
N ILE A 203 -20.41 -1.51 -9.59
CA ILE A 203 -20.60 -0.29 -8.81
C ILE A 203 -22.04 0.18 -8.99
N HIS A 204 -22.87 -0.01 -7.97
CA HIS A 204 -24.28 0.35 -7.98
C HIS A 204 -24.68 1.16 -6.76
N GLY A 205 -25.77 1.91 -6.90
CA GLY A 205 -26.41 2.66 -5.82
C GLY A 205 -27.46 1.85 -5.09
N MET A 206 -28.35 2.55 -4.41
CA MET A 206 -29.43 1.98 -3.61
C MET A 206 -30.76 2.58 -4.04
N THR A 207 -31.82 1.80 -3.99
CA THR A 207 -33.20 2.30 -3.92
C THR A 207 -33.55 2.48 -2.45
N ILE A 208 -34.07 3.64 -2.06
CA ILE A 208 -34.28 4.03 -0.67
C ILE A 208 -35.80 4.22 -0.47
N PRO A 209 -36.45 3.48 0.46
CA PRO A 209 -37.81 3.77 0.85
C PRO A 209 -37.82 5.11 1.60
N VAL A 210 -38.70 6.01 1.17
CA VAL A 210 -38.93 7.33 1.78
C VAL A 210 -40.42 7.55 2.01
N ASP A 211 -40.76 8.50 2.86
CA ASP A 211 -42.14 8.86 3.14
C ASP A 211 -42.78 9.64 1.96
N GLY A 212 -44.10 9.51 1.80
CA GLY A 212 -44.86 10.14 0.75
C GLY A 212 -44.77 9.46 -0.62
N ASP A 213 -45.26 10.11 -1.66
CA ASP A 213 -45.36 9.56 -3.02
C ASP A 213 -44.06 9.79 -3.83
N TYR A 214 -42.90 9.55 -3.21
CA TYR A 214 -41.60 9.76 -3.86
C TYR A 214 -40.91 8.42 -4.15
N PHE A 215 -40.19 8.39 -5.28
CA PHE A 215 -39.23 7.34 -5.61
C PHE A 215 -37.81 7.87 -5.49
N THR A 216 -37.03 7.32 -4.54
CA THR A 216 -35.67 7.80 -4.27
C THR A 216 -34.63 6.70 -4.57
N PHE A 217 -33.61 7.05 -5.32
CA PHE A 217 -32.45 6.20 -5.54
C PHE A 217 -31.14 6.99 -5.48
N THR A 218 -30.04 6.27 -5.27
CA THR A 218 -28.70 6.85 -5.30
C THR A 218 -27.89 6.31 -6.46
N ARG A 219 -26.94 7.09 -6.94
CA ARG A 219 -25.98 6.74 -7.97
C ARG A 219 -24.57 7.04 -7.49
N HIS A 220 -23.63 6.14 -7.74
CA HIS A 220 -22.21 6.42 -7.61
C HIS A 220 -21.66 6.91 -8.93
N GLU A 221 -21.02 8.07 -8.92
CA GLU A 221 -20.41 8.69 -10.10
C GLU A 221 -18.91 8.92 -9.88
N PRO A 222 -18.09 8.92 -10.96
CA PRO A 222 -16.69 9.29 -10.83
C PRO A 222 -16.54 10.69 -10.26
N ILE A 223 -15.53 10.90 -9.41
CA ILE A 223 -15.31 12.21 -8.78
C ILE A 223 -14.82 13.26 -9.79
N GLY A 224 -14.02 12.84 -10.79
CA GLY A 224 -13.48 13.75 -11.79
C GLY A 224 -12.02 13.49 -12.13
N VAL A 225 -11.19 14.52 -12.06
CA VAL A 225 -9.74 14.43 -12.24
C VAL A 225 -9.07 14.10 -10.90
N CYS A 226 -8.35 12.98 -10.86
CA CYS A 226 -7.59 12.53 -9.70
C CYS A 226 -6.12 12.91 -9.85
N GLY A 227 -5.63 13.82 -9.02
CA GLY A 227 -4.21 14.05 -8.80
C GLY A 227 -3.65 12.93 -7.92
N GLN A 228 -2.52 12.34 -8.30
CA GLN A 228 -1.91 11.22 -7.60
C GLN A 228 -0.41 11.44 -7.46
N ILE A 229 0.12 11.23 -6.25
CA ILE A 229 1.56 11.36 -5.97
C ILE A 229 2.00 10.10 -5.26
N ILE A 230 2.99 9.41 -5.83
CA ILE A 230 3.45 8.11 -5.36
C ILE A 230 4.91 8.16 -4.90
N PRO A 231 5.28 7.31 -3.92
CA PRO A 231 6.63 7.26 -3.36
C PRO A 231 7.58 6.40 -4.20
N TRP A 232 8.85 6.40 -3.79
CA TRP A 232 9.94 5.68 -4.44
C TRP A 232 10.16 4.24 -3.95
N ASN A 233 9.57 3.84 -2.82
CA ASN A 233 9.86 2.54 -2.20
C ASN A 233 9.13 1.34 -2.85
N PHE A 234 7.93 1.57 -3.39
CA PHE A 234 7.17 0.61 -4.19
C PHE A 234 6.56 1.28 -5.42
N PRO A 235 7.38 1.72 -6.40
CA PRO A 235 6.94 2.60 -7.48
C PRO A 235 5.73 2.06 -8.24
N LEU A 236 5.84 0.90 -8.87
CA LEU A 236 4.75 0.34 -9.67
C LEU A 236 3.59 -0.20 -8.84
N LEU A 237 3.85 -0.72 -7.64
CA LEU A 237 2.78 -1.19 -6.78
C LEU A 237 1.88 -0.02 -6.36
N MET A 238 2.48 1.10 -5.93
CA MET A 238 1.75 2.31 -5.58
C MET A 238 1.11 2.98 -6.80
N PHE A 239 1.74 2.89 -7.96
CA PHE A 239 1.13 3.31 -9.22
C PHE A 239 -0.18 2.58 -9.47
N ALA A 240 -0.17 1.25 -9.39
CA ALA A 240 -1.36 0.43 -9.61
C ALA A 240 -2.45 0.67 -8.54
N TRP A 241 -2.06 0.81 -7.26
CA TRP A 241 -3.01 1.09 -6.17
C TRP A 241 -3.76 2.41 -6.36
N LYS A 242 -3.13 3.37 -7.03
CA LYS A 242 -3.73 4.68 -7.31
C LYS A 242 -4.57 4.69 -8.59
N ILE A 243 -4.01 4.20 -9.72
CA ILE A 243 -4.70 4.30 -11.01
C ILE A 243 -5.86 3.33 -11.13
N ALA A 244 -5.72 2.07 -10.66
CA ALA A 244 -6.71 1.04 -10.92
C ALA A 244 -8.11 1.36 -10.35
N PRO A 245 -8.28 1.75 -9.08
CA PRO A 245 -9.60 2.17 -8.57
C PRO A 245 -10.13 3.43 -9.23
N ALA A 246 -9.26 4.40 -9.56
CA ALA A 246 -9.68 5.63 -10.23
C ALA A 246 -10.26 5.34 -11.61
N LEU A 247 -9.56 4.54 -12.41
CA LEU A 247 -9.98 4.16 -13.78
C LEU A 247 -11.19 3.24 -13.78
N CYS A 248 -11.24 2.28 -12.87
CA CYS A 248 -12.39 1.41 -12.66
C CYS A 248 -13.69 2.23 -12.53
N CYS A 249 -13.65 3.30 -11.74
CA CYS A 249 -14.77 4.20 -11.52
C CYS A 249 -14.99 5.25 -12.63
N GLY A 250 -14.17 5.28 -13.69
CA GLY A 250 -14.31 6.21 -14.79
C GLY A 250 -13.72 7.61 -14.56
N ASN A 251 -12.84 7.78 -13.59
CA ASN A 251 -12.05 9.00 -13.39
C ASN A 251 -10.93 9.13 -14.41
N THR A 252 -10.34 10.32 -14.50
CA THR A 252 -9.09 10.59 -15.21
C THR A 252 -7.98 10.92 -14.22
N VAL A 253 -6.73 10.73 -14.63
CA VAL A 253 -5.58 10.71 -13.72
C VAL A 253 -4.47 11.65 -14.20
N VAL A 254 -3.92 12.41 -13.25
CA VAL A 254 -2.66 13.15 -13.37
C VAL A 254 -1.75 12.64 -12.26
N ILE A 255 -0.74 11.82 -12.61
CA ILE A 255 0.10 11.13 -11.63
C ILE A 255 1.56 11.59 -11.68
N LYS A 256 2.11 11.90 -10.50
CA LYS A 256 3.53 12.21 -10.30
C LYS A 256 4.24 11.03 -9.63
N PRO A 257 5.11 10.31 -10.35
CA PRO A 257 6.04 9.38 -9.70
C PRO A 257 7.09 10.12 -8.86
N ALA A 258 7.76 9.41 -7.97
CA ALA A 258 8.90 9.96 -7.25
C ALA A 258 10.05 10.26 -8.21
N GLU A 259 10.77 11.36 -7.97
CA GLU A 259 11.92 11.76 -8.78
C GLU A 259 13.06 10.74 -8.74
N GLN A 260 13.18 9.96 -7.66
CA GLN A 260 14.18 8.91 -7.56
C GLN A 260 13.87 7.70 -8.46
N THR A 261 12.57 7.41 -8.72
CA THR A 261 12.13 6.17 -9.37
C THR A 261 11.09 6.41 -10.47
N PRO A 262 11.36 7.26 -11.47
CA PRO A 262 10.37 7.60 -12.50
C PRO A 262 10.27 6.56 -13.62
N LEU A 263 11.30 5.70 -13.82
CA LEU A 263 11.49 4.97 -15.07
C LEU A 263 10.39 3.92 -15.32
N SER A 264 10.04 3.14 -14.34
CA SER A 264 8.99 2.11 -14.46
C SER A 264 7.61 2.73 -14.68
N ALA A 265 7.31 3.85 -13.99
CA ALA A 265 6.07 4.61 -14.21
C ALA A 265 5.99 5.19 -15.63
N LEU A 266 7.10 5.68 -16.17
CA LEU A 266 7.17 6.17 -17.55
C LEU A 266 7.00 5.04 -18.57
N TYR A 267 7.55 3.85 -18.30
CA TYR A 267 7.30 2.66 -19.12
C TYR A 267 5.82 2.29 -19.16
N MET A 268 5.12 2.42 -18.04
CA MET A 268 3.66 2.20 -18.00
C MET A 268 2.90 3.09 -18.99
N GLY A 269 3.40 4.27 -19.34
CA GLY A 269 2.82 5.13 -20.37
C GLY A 269 2.73 4.43 -21.74
N ALA A 270 3.76 3.64 -22.11
CA ALA A 270 3.72 2.84 -23.35
C ALA A 270 2.67 1.71 -23.26
N LEU A 271 2.60 1.01 -22.12
CA LEU A 271 1.63 -0.05 -21.93
C LEU A 271 0.19 0.47 -21.87
N ILE A 272 -0.03 1.63 -21.29
CA ILE A 272 -1.32 2.33 -21.24
C ILE A 272 -1.79 2.68 -22.66
N LYS A 273 -0.89 3.21 -23.50
CA LYS A 273 -1.19 3.50 -24.90
C LYS A 273 -1.47 2.22 -25.69
N GLU A 274 -0.68 1.15 -25.51
CA GLU A 274 -0.85 -0.16 -26.14
C GLU A 274 -2.14 -0.85 -25.69
N ALA A 275 -2.54 -0.70 -24.42
CA ALA A 275 -3.80 -1.22 -23.91
C ALA A 275 -5.03 -0.57 -24.57
N GLY A 276 -4.89 0.67 -25.06
CA GLY A 276 -5.92 1.39 -25.78
C GLY A 276 -6.70 2.38 -24.91
N PHE A 277 -6.16 2.82 -23.76
CA PHE A 277 -6.77 3.89 -22.99
C PHE A 277 -6.87 5.16 -23.85
N PRO A 278 -8.01 5.86 -23.84
CA PRO A 278 -8.16 7.09 -24.62
C PRO A 278 -7.18 8.20 -24.21
N PRO A 279 -6.76 9.06 -25.14
CA PRO A 279 -5.91 10.20 -24.82
C PRO A 279 -6.46 11.06 -23.67
N GLY A 280 -5.56 11.51 -22.77
CA GLY A 280 -5.90 12.37 -21.63
C GLY A 280 -6.42 11.62 -20.39
N VAL A 281 -6.80 10.34 -20.50
CA VAL A 281 -7.29 9.55 -19.35
C VAL A 281 -6.22 9.38 -18.28
N ILE A 282 -4.98 9.14 -18.68
CA ILE A 282 -3.83 8.98 -17.78
C ILE A 282 -2.68 9.86 -18.28
N ASN A 283 -2.13 10.68 -17.37
CA ASN A 283 -1.02 11.58 -17.65
C ASN A 283 0.06 11.39 -16.58
N ILE A 284 1.32 11.17 -16.98
CA ILE A 284 2.43 10.82 -16.08
C ILE A 284 3.49 11.93 -16.15
N LEU A 285 3.69 12.61 -15.02
CA LEU A 285 4.52 13.80 -14.92
C LEU A 285 5.59 13.65 -13.85
N PRO A 286 6.78 13.14 -14.19
CA PRO A 286 7.92 13.15 -13.27
C PRO A 286 8.37 14.58 -12.99
N GLY A 287 8.78 14.85 -11.75
CA GLY A 287 9.21 16.17 -11.29
C GLY A 287 9.34 16.20 -9.77
N TYR A 288 9.85 17.30 -9.25
CA TYR A 288 10.08 17.44 -7.81
C TYR A 288 8.80 17.74 -7.02
N GLY A 289 8.84 17.42 -5.72
CA GLY A 289 7.74 17.72 -4.78
C GLY A 289 7.35 19.20 -4.75
N PRO A 290 8.31 20.13 -4.52
CA PRO A 290 8.04 21.57 -4.43
C PRO A 290 7.51 22.22 -5.73
N THR A 291 7.76 21.61 -6.91
CA THR A 291 7.29 22.11 -8.20
C THR A 291 6.05 21.35 -8.67
N ALA A 292 6.21 20.20 -9.29
CA ALA A 292 5.10 19.40 -9.82
C ALA A 292 4.13 18.92 -8.73
N GLY A 293 4.63 18.44 -7.58
CA GLY A 293 3.80 17.97 -6.47
C GLY A 293 2.91 19.08 -5.89
N ALA A 294 3.49 20.23 -5.60
CA ALA A 294 2.77 21.39 -5.09
C ALA A 294 1.74 21.92 -6.10
N ALA A 295 2.08 21.92 -7.40
CA ALA A 295 1.15 22.29 -8.46
C ALA A 295 -0.06 21.35 -8.51
N ILE A 296 0.12 20.02 -8.41
CA ILE A 296 -0.99 19.06 -8.32
C ILE A 296 -1.84 19.32 -7.07
N ALA A 297 -1.20 19.51 -5.91
CA ALA A 297 -1.91 19.69 -4.65
C ALA A 297 -2.80 20.92 -4.62
N SER A 298 -2.35 22.03 -5.22
CA SER A 298 -3.07 23.31 -5.24
C SER A 298 -3.96 23.54 -6.47
N HIS A 299 -3.92 22.64 -7.49
CA HIS A 299 -4.61 22.89 -8.76
C HIS A 299 -6.13 22.82 -8.63
N ILE A 300 -6.83 23.90 -8.97
CA ILE A 300 -8.30 24.02 -8.86
C ILE A 300 -9.07 23.07 -9.80
N GLY A 301 -8.44 22.64 -10.90
CA GLY A 301 -8.98 21.67 -11.85
C GLY A 301 -8.79 20.20 -11.44
N ILE A 302 -8.32 19.89 -10.24
CA ILE A 302 -8.23 18.55 -9.67
C ILE A 302 -9.30 18.41 -8.60
N ASP A 303 -10.11 17.34 -8.66
CA ASP A 303 -11.25 17.09 -7.75
C ASP A 303 -10.86 16.25 -6.54
N LYS A 304 -9.83 15.43 -6.65
CA LYS A 304 -9.30 14.57 -5.59
C LYS A 304 -7.79 14.49 -5.70
N ILE A 305 -7.11 14.42 -4.54
CA ILE A 305 -5.71 14.04 -4.47
C ILE A 305 -5.53 12.77 -3.63
N ALA A 306 -4.72 11.85 -4.11
CA ALA A 306 -4.28 10.67 -3.38
C ALA A 306 -2.76 10.70 -3.26
N PHE A 307 -2.27 10.65 -2.04
CA PHE A 307 -0.85 10.76 -1.73
C PHE A 307 -0.38 9.57 -0.90
N THR A 308 0.78 9.03 -1.26
CA THR A 308 1.54 8.12 -0.39
C THR A 308 2.95 8.66 -0.25
N GLY A 309 3.42 8.84 1.00
CA GLY A 309 4.74 9.37 1.30
C GLY A 309 4.91 9.74 2.76
N SER A 310 5.76 10.74 3.06
CA SER A 310 6.02 11.15 4.43
C SER A 310 4.86 11.93 5.06
N THR A 311 4.72 11.82 6.38
CA THR A 311 3.71 12.55 7.17
C THR A 311 3.85 14.07 7.01
N GLU A 312 5.09 14.57 6.97
CA GLU A 312 5.38 16.00 6.76
C GLU A 312 4.77 16.50 5.43
N VAL A 313 5.04 15.80 4.34
CA VAL A 313 4.49 16.18 3.01
C VAL A 313 2.96 15.97 2.97
N GLY A 314 2.43 14.97 3.65
CA GLY A 314 0.99 14.76 3.77
C GLY A 314 0.27 15.96 4.39
N LYS A 315 0.84 16.58 5.43
CA LYS A 315 0.32 17.82 6.03
C LYS A 315 0.30 18.98 5.03
N LEU A 316 1.37 19.17 4.24
CA LEU A 316 1.44 20.21 3.20
C LEU A 316 0.37 20.01 2.12
N ILE A 317 0.13 18.77 1.72
CA ILE A 317 -0.91 18.43 0.72
C ILE A 317 -2.31 18.71 1.26
N GLN A 318 -2.58 18.34 2.51
CA GLN A 318 -3.87 18.62 3.16
C GLN A 318 -4.13 20.12 3.25
N GLU A 319 -3.11 20.89 3.62
CA GLU A 319 -3.17 22.34 3.68
C GLU A 319 -3.42 22.97 2.30
N ALA A 320 -2.67 22.55 1.27
CA ALA A 320 -2.83 23.05 -0.10
C ALA A 320 -4.22 22.75 -0.67
N ALA A 321 -4.77 21.57 -0.38
CA ALA A 321 -6.13 21.21 -0.78
C ALA A 321 -7.19 22.10 -0.10
N GLY A 322 -7.03 22.37 1.20
CA GLY A 322 -7.91 23.26 1.96
C GLY A 322 -7.86 24.71 1.48
N ARG A 323 -6.69 25.20 1.12
CA ARG A 323 -6.48 26.57 0.63
C ARG A 323 -6.91 26.78 -0.83
N SER A 324 -7.09 25.69 -1.62
CA SER A 324 -7.46 25.80 -3.04
C SER A 324 -8.96 25.64 -3.27
N ASN A 325 -9.42 24.44 -3.51
CA ASN A 325 -10.80 24.15 -3.91
C ASN A 325 -11.52 23.12 -3.03
N LEU A 326 -11.00 22.82 -1.83
CA LEU A 326 -11.51 21.80 -0.91
C LEU A 326 -11.59 20.40 -1.56
N LYS A 327 -10.67 20.08 -2.49
CA LYS A 327 -10.61 18.76 -3.11
C LYS A 327 -10.48 17.67 -2.06
N ARG A 328 -11.05 16.51 -2.32
CA ARG A 328 -10.90 15.36 -1.44
C ARG A 328 -9.45 14.93 -1.35
N VAL A 329 -8.99 14.59 -0.15
CA VAL A 329 -7.63 14.13 0.11
C VAL A 329 -7.68 12.75 0.75
N THR A 330 -6.89 11.82 0.23
CA THR A 330 -6.55 10.57 0.91
C THR A 330 -5.04 10.47 1.06
N LEU A 331 -4.61 10.07 2.24
CA LEU A 331 -3.21 10.06 2.66
C LEU A 331 -2.84 8.69 3.19
N GLU A 332 -1.79 8.10 2.63
CA GLU A 332 -1.10 6.94 3.16
C GLU A 332 0.31 7.37 3.54
N LEU A 333 0.59 7.39 4.83
CA LEU A 333 1.77 8.04 5.38
C LEU A 333 2.67 7.02 6.12
N GLY A 334 3.60 7.53 6.90
CA GLY A 334 4.56 6.73 7.64
C GLY A 334 3.95 5.89 8.76
N GLY A 335 4.77 5.01 9.31
CA GLY A 335 4.42 4.15 10.43
C GLY A 335 5.58 3.96 11.41
N LYS A 336 5.23 3.61 12.64
CA LYS A 336 6.16 3.12 13.67
C LYS A 336 5.53 1.91 14.34
N SER A 337 5.38 0.87 13.53
CA SER A 337 4.47 -0.24 13.77
C SER A 337 4.98 -1.16 14.87
N PRO A 338 4.14 -1.48 15.88
CA PRO A 338 4.49 -2.45 16.91
C PRO A 338 4.36 -3.89 16.38
N ASN A 339 5.30 -4.74 16.78
CA ASN A 339 5.28 -6.18 16.57
C ASN A 339 5.44 -6.86 17.92
N ILE A 340 4.40 -7.49 18.45
CA ILE A 340 4.28 -7.97 19.83
C ILE A 340 4.48 -9.48 19.85
N ILE A 341 5.48 -9.96 20.61
CA ILE A 341 5.87 -11.37 20.69
C ILE A 341 5.66 -11.85 22.12
N PHE A 342 4.67 -12.69 22.35
CA PHE A 342 4.43 -13.36 23.63
C PHE A 342 5.29 -14.64 23.79
N ALA A 343 5.53 -15.04 25.03
CA ALA A 343 6.38 -16.20 25.36
C ALA A 343 5.85 -17.54 24.84
N ASP A 344 4.55 -17.65 24.63
CA ASP A 344 3.89 -18.84 24.10
C ASP A 344 3.93 -18.94 22.55
N ALA A 345 4.48 -17.95 21.85
CA ALA A 345 4.64 -17.99 20.40
C ALA A 345 5.71 -19.00 19.96
N ASP A 346 5.60 -19.52 18.73
CA ASP A 346 6.71 -20.22 18.09
C ASP A 346 7.87 -19.23 17.86
N LEU A 347 8.91 -19.36 18.68
CA LEU A 347 9.99 -18.39 18.73
C LEU A 347 10.80 -18.33 17.44
N ASP A 348 11.08 -19.45 16.79
CA ASP A 348 11.85 -19.47 15.53
C ASP A 348 11.06 -18.80 14.40
N TYR A 349 9.76 -19.10 14.34
CA TYR A 349 8.87 -18.48 13.37
C TYR A 349 8.69 -16.98 13.65
N ALA A 350 8.50 -16.58 14.90
CA ALA A 350 8.36 -15.17 15.31
C ALA A 350 9.61 -14.35 14.97
N VAL A 351 10.82 -14.90 15.21
CA VAL A 351 12.09 -14.25 14.84
C VAL A 351 12.19 -14.05 13.33
N GLU A 352 11.85 -15.05 12.51
CA GLU A 352 11.90 -14.91 11.06
C GLU A 352 10.85 -13.90 10.56
N GLN A 353 9.62 -13.92 11.08
CA GLN A 353 8.58 -12.96 10.73
C GLN A 353 8.95 -11.52 11.15
N ALA A 354 9.51 -11.33 12.33
CA ALA A 354 10.01 -10.04 12.80
C ALA A 354 11.19 -9.56 11.94
N HIS A 355 12.09 -10.45 11.55
CA HIS A 355 13.18 -10.13 10.64
C HIS A 355 12.66 -9.67 9.28
N GLN A 356 11.78 -10.43 8.65
CA GLN A 356 11.18 -10.06 7.36
C GLN A 356 10.34 -8.78 7.48
N GLY A 357 9.62 -8.60 8.59
CA GLY A 357 8.80 -7.43 8.87
C GLY A 357 9.59 -6.12 8.89
N VAL A 358 10.86 -6.15 9.33
CA VAL A 358 11.72 -4.96 9.37
C VAL A 358 12.60 -4.83 8.13
N PHE A 359 13.27 -5.90 7.73
CA PHE A 359 14.34 -5.83 6.72
C PHE A 359 13.85 -5.98 5.28
N PHE A 360 12.57 -6.31 5.06
CA PHE A 360 11.97 -6.34 3.74
C PHE A 360 12.14 -4.98 3.06
N ASN A 361 12.48 -4.99 1.77
CA ASN A 361 12.76 -3.78 0.99
C ASN A 361 13.79 -2.84 1.67
N GLN A 362 14.84 -3.37 2.28
CA GLN A 362 15.91 -2.63 2.97
C GLN A 362 15.39 -1.79 4.15
N GLY A 363 14.26 -2.17 4.77
CA GLY A 363 13.57 -1.38 5.79
C GLY A 363 12.81 -0.16 5.26
N GLN A 364 12.77 0.03 3.95
CA GLN A 364 12.09 1.12 3.26
C GLN A 364 10.61 0.77 3.03
N CYS A 365 9.92 0.46 4.12
CA CYS A 365 8.53 0.03 4.11
C CYS A 365 7.74 0.78 5.18
N CYS A 366 6.64 1.40 4.80
CA CYS A 366 5.76 2.10 5.74
C CYS A 366 5.16 1.16 6.80
N THR A 367 5.05 -0.13 6.47
CA THR A 367 4.58 -1.18 7.40
C THR A 367 5.71 -1.83 8.21
N ALA A 368 6.95 -1.35 8.14
CA ALA A 368 8.05 -1.97 8.88
C ALA A 368 7.72 -2.10 10.37
N GLY A 369 7.76 -3.34 10.89
CA GLY A 369 7.53 -3.63 12.31
C GLY A 369 8.76 -3.33 13.14
N SER A 370 9.19 -2.06 13.14
CA SER A 370 10.47 -1.67 13.71
C SER A 370 10.51 -1.73 15.23
N ARG A 371 9.37 -1.44 15.93
CA ARG A 371 9.26 -1.61 17.38
C ARG A 371 8.83 -3.04 17.72
N ILE A 372 9.78 -3.90 18.07
CA ILE A 372 9.50 -5.28 18.43
C ILE A 372 9.44 -5.40 19.95
N PHE A 373 8.22 -5.55 20.47
CA PHE A 373 7.97 -5.79 21.88
C PHE A 373 8.05 -7.29 22.16
N VAL A 374 8.94 -7.69 23.06
CA VAL A 374 9.17 -9.09 23.41
C VAL A 374 8.91 -9.30 24.90
N GLU A 375 8.13 -10.33 25.24
CA GLU A 375 7.84 -10.70 26.63
C GLU A 375 9.14 -11.06 27.37
N GLU A 376 9.28 -10.57 28.61
CA GLU A 376 10.53 -10.59 29.37
C GLU A 376 11.17 -11.98 29.48
N SER A 377 10.36 -13.02 29.62
CA SER A 377 10.82 -14.41 29.81
C SER A 377 11.59 -14.98 28.62
N ILE A 378 11.33 -14.49 27.40
CA ILE A 378 12.00 -14.95 26.15
C ILE A 378 12.90 -13.89 25.53
N TYR A 379 13.03 -12.73 26.15
CA TYR A 379 13.68 -11.55 25.58
C TYR A 379 15.13 -11.80 25.15
N GLU A 380 15.97 -12.33 26.04
CA GLU A 380 17.38 -12.55 25.74
C GLU A 380 17.60 -13.55 24.60
N GLU A 381 16.79 -14.61 24.57
CA GLU A 381 16.86 -15.63 23.52
C GLU A 381 16.35 -15.07 22.18
N PHE A 382 15.29 -14.26 22.20
CA PHE A 382 14.79 -13.57 21.00
C PHE A 382 15.86 -12.62 20.43
N VAL A 383 16.51 -11.80 21.27
CA VAL A 383 17.62 -10.91 20.87
C VAL A 383 18.75 -11.72 20.23
N ARG A 384 19.21 -12.80 20.88
CA ARG A 384 20.28 -13.65 20.38
C ARG A 384 19.97 -14.19 18.98
N ARG A 385 18.77 -14.78 18.78
CA ARG A 385 18.35 -15.33 17.47
C ARG A 385 18.17 -14.24 16.41
N SER A 386 17.63 -13.10 16.77
CA SER A 386 17.50 -11.95 15.87
C SER A 386 18.84 -11.45 15.35
N VAL A 387 19.83 -11.36 16.24
CA VAL A 387 21.21 -10.98 15.88
C VAL A 387 21.86 -12.01 14.94
N GLU A 388 21.70 -13.30 15.24
CA GLU A 388 22.21 -14.37 14.38
C GLU A 388 21.57 -14.33 12.99
N ARG A 389 20.25 -14.09 12.91
CA ARG A 389 19.53 -13.97 11.64
C ARG A 389 19.97 -12.73 10.86
N ALA A 390 20.13 -11.59 11.53
CA ALA A 390 20.58 -10.34 10.91
C ALA A 390 22.00 -10.48 10.33
N LYS A 391 22.92 -11.08 11.06
CA LYS A 391 24.30 -11.34 10.59
C LYS A 391 24.37 -12.26 9.37
N ARG A 392 23.41 -13.17 9.19
CA ARG A 392 23.32 -14.06 8.02
C ARG A 392 22.71 -13.41 6.79
N ARG A 393 22.08 -12.22 6.93
CA ARG A 393 21.42 -11.54 5.82
C ARG A 393 22.41 -11.09 4.76
N ILE A 394 22.18 -11.50 3.52
CA ILE A 394 23.07 -11.20 2.40
C ILE A 394 22.74 -9.81 1.84
N VAL A 395 23.67 -8.87 2.02
CA VAL A 395 23.59 -7.51 1.47
C VAL A 395 24.47 -7.43 0.23
N GLY A 396 23.90 -7.04 -0.90
CA GLY A 396 24.66 -7.07 -2.16
C GLY A 396 23.95 -6.41 -3.34
N SER A 397 24.44 -6.75 -4.54
CA SER A 397 23.86 -6.26 -5.79
C SER A 397 22.39 -6.68 -5.93
N PRO A 398 21.49 -5.78 -6.31
CA PRO A 398 20.08 -6.12 -6.55
C PRO A 398 19.87 -7.24 -7.58
N PHE A 399 20.82 -7.45 -8.47
CA PHE A 399 20.77 -8.46 -9.54
C PHE A 399 21.42 -9.81 -9.19
N ASP A 400 22.04 -9.91 -8.01
CA ASP A 400 22.51 -11.20 -7.51
C ASP A 400 21.33 -11.96 -6.89
N PRO A 401 21.06 -13.19 -7.36
CA PRO A 401 19.91 -13.97 -6.88
C PRO A 401 19.98 -14.37 -5.40
N THR A 402 21.15 -14.27 -4.78
CA THR A 402 21.35 -14.56 -3.36
C THR A 402 21.13 -13.35 -2.48
N THR A 403 21.06 -12.16 -3.06
CA THR A 403 20.88 -10.91 -2.31
C THR A 403 19.49 -10.83 -1.68
N GLU A 404 19.45 -10.66 -0.36
CA GLU A 404 18.24 -10.38 0.42
C GLU A 404 17.99 -8.89 0.63
N GLN A 405 19.05 -8.07 0.57
CA GLN A 405 19.00 -6.64 0.83
C GLN A 405 19.90 -5.86 -0.14
N GLY A 406 19.31 -4.93 -0.84
CA GLY A 406 20.01 -3.96 -1.70
C GLY A 406 20.42 -2.69 -0.96
N PRO A 407 20.76 -1.61 -1.70
CA PRO A 407 21.12 -0.30 -1.14
C PRO A 407 19.88 0.49 -0.69
N GLN A 408 20.10 1.54 0.11
CA GLN A 408 19.10 2.60 0.34
C GLN A 408 18.91 3.42 -0.93
N ILE A 409 17.77 4.11 -1.05
CA ILE A 409 17.39 4.80 -2.30
C ILE A 409 18.35 5.90 -2.72
N ASP A 410 18.83 6.71 -1.78
CA ASP A 410 19.72 7.84 -2.06
C ASP A 410 20.59 8.20 -0.85
N LYS A 411 21.51 9.16 -1.05
CA LYS A 411 22.42 9.62 -0.01
C LYS A 411 21.70 10.33 1.15
N LYS A 412 20.59 11.00 0.87
CA LYS A 412 19.81 11.72 1.91
C LYS A 412 19.21 10.71 2.89
N GLN A 413 18.56 9.66 2.37
CA GLN A 413 17.99 8.59 3.18
C GLN A 413 19.08 7.78 3.89
N TYR A 414 20.19 7.47 3.22
CA TYR A 414 21.34 6.80 3.82
C TYR A 414 21.87 7.58 5.04
N ASN A 415 22.08 8.88 4.90
CA ASN A 415 22.58 9.73 5.99
C ASN A 415 21.57 9.83 7.15
N LYS A 416 20.26 9.98 6.86
CA LYS A 416 19.20 9.99 7.87
C LYS A 416 19.21 8.70 8.71
N ILE A 417 19.33 7.56 8.07
CA ILE A 417 19.36 6.26 8.77
C ILE A 417 20.57 6.18 9.70
N LEU A 418 21.78 6.56 9.22
CA LEU A 418 22.98 6.53 10.05
C LEU A 418 22.91 7.53 11.21
N GLU A 419 22.33 8.71 11.02
CA GLU A 419 22.08 9.68 12.09
C GLU A 419 21.18 9.09 13.19
N LEU A 420 20.07 8.46 12.81
CA LEU A 420 19.16 7.82 13.75
C LEU A 420 19.80 6.62 14.47
N ILE A 421 20.61 5.83 13.78
CA ILE A 421 21.40 4.78 14.42
C ILE A 421 22.33 5.37 15.50
N GLN A 422 23.01 6.47 15.19
CA GLN A 422 23.88 7.14 16.16
C GLN A 422 23.11 7.71 17.36
N SER A 423 21.89 8.25 17.12
CA SER A 423 21.05 8.72 18.23
C SER A 423 20.66 7.58 19.17
N GLY A 424 20.34 6.39 18.65
CA GLY A 424 20.03 5.22 19.48
C GLY A 424 21.21 4.81 20.38
N VAL A 425 22.42 4.83 19.84
CA VAL A 425 23.64 4.57 20.63
C VAL A 425 23.84 5.65 21.69
N ALA A 426 23.69 6.92 21.32
CA ALA A 426 23.87 8.06 22.24
C ALA A 426 22.82 8.08 23.37
N GLU A 427 21.60 7.63 23.10
CA GLU A 427 20.52 7.53 24.07
C GLU A 427 20.58 6.26 24.94
N GLY A 428 21.56 5.37 24.72
CA GLY A 428 21.84 4.22 25.57
C GLY A 428 21.24 2.89 25.11
N ALA A 429 20.65 2.83 23.92
CA ALA A 429 20.27 1.54 23.32
C ALA A 429 21.52 0.71 23.04
N LYS A 430 21.43 -0.59 23.27
CA LYS A 430 22.55 -1.51 23.02
C LYS A 430 22.58 -1.93 21.54
N LEU A 431 23.60 -1.47 20.81
CA LEU A 431 23.85 -1.91 19.44
C LEU A 431 24.41 -3.34 19.46
N GLU A 432 23.62 -4.31 19.03
CA GLU A 432 23.97 -5.73 19.02
C GLU A 432 24.73 -6.15 17.75
N CYS A 433 24.39 -5.57 16.60
CA CYS A 433 25.10 -5.77 15.35
C CYS A 433 24.77 -4.65 14.33
N GLY A 434 25.60 -4.54 13.29
CA GLY A 434 25.42 -3.57 12.22
C GLY A 434 25.85 -2.16 12.64
N GLY A 435 25.01 -1.17 12.36
CA GLY A 435 25.18 0.22 12.79
C GLY A 435 26.00 1.10 11.86
N LYS A 436 26.43 0.60 10.70
CA LYS A 436 27.31 1.35 9.78
C LYS A 436 27.02 1.04 8.31
N GLY A 437 27.55 1.89 7.45
CA GLY A 437 27.58 1.65 6.01
C GLY A 437 28.63 0.60 5.64
N LEU A 438 28.42 -0.11 4.53
CA LEU A 438 29.30 -1.18 4.06
C LEU A 438 30.57 -0.69 3.31
N GLY A 439 30.80 0.62 3.20
CA GLY A 439 32.00 1.19 2.58
C GLY A 439 32.21 0.87 1.09
N ARG A 440 31.19 0.33 0.41
CA ARG A 440 31.19 0.05 -1.03
C ARG A 440 30.71 1.26 -1.84
N LYS A 441 30.88 1.21 -3.17
CA LYS A 441 30.08 2.09 -4.04
C LYS A 441 28.60 1.84 -3.73
N GLY A 442 27.78 2.90 -3.73
CA GLY A 442 26.34 2.82 -3.43
C GLY A 442 26.02 3.00 -1.94
N PHE A 443 24.74 2.98 -1.63
CA PHE A 443 24.19 3.40 -0.33
C PHE A 443 23.82 2.19 0.56
N PHE A 444 24.73 1.26 0.76
CA PHE A 444 24.48 0.05 1.53
C PHE A 444 24.70 0.27 3.04
N ILE A 445 23.74 -0.19 3.85
CA ILE A 445 23.80 -0.18 5.32
C ILE A 445 23.70 -1.63 5.82
N GLU A 446 24.50 -1.97 6.83
CA GLU A 446 24.43 -3.27 7.48
C GLU A 446 23.06 -3.46 8.18
N PRO A 447 22.49 -4.68 8.16
CA PRO A 447 21.36 -5.02 9.01
C PRO A 447 21.69 -4.71 10.47
N THR A 448 20.90 -3.84 11.08
CA THR A 448 21.18 -3.25 12.40
C THR A 448 20.15 -3.73 13.40
N VAL A 449 20.61 -4.20 14.57
CA VAL A 449 19.74 -4.65 15.67
C VAL A 449 20.11 -3.91 16.94
N PHE A 450 19.12 -3.28 17.55
CA PHE A 450 19.22 -2.70 18.89
C PHE A 450 18.41 -3.50 19.89
N SER A 451 18.99 -3.70 21.09
CA SER A 451 18.31 -4.20 22.28
C SER A 451 18.28 -3.11 23.38
N ASN A 452 17.55 -3.37 24.45
CA ASN A 452 17.35 -2.42 25.55
C ASN A 452 16.85 -1.04 25.09
N VAL A 453 16.01 -1.03 24.04
CA VAL A 453 15.37 0.18 23.55
C VAL A 453 14.24 0.57 24.50
N THR A 454 14.15 1.87 24.83
CA THR A 454 13.05 2.43 25.63
C THR A 454 12.14 3.29 24.77
N ASP A 455 10.90 3.51 25.23
CA ASP A 455 9.88 4.21 24.43
C ASP A 455 10.18 5.71 24.21
N ASP A 456 11.04 6.30 25.02
CA ASP A 456 11.45 7.71 24.93
C ASP A 456 12.55 8.00 23.92
N MET A 457 13.30 6.98 23.49
CA MET A 457 14.37 7.10 22.49
C MET A 457 13.86 7.55 21.13
N ARG A 458 14.65 8.35 20.42
CA ARG A 458 14.32 8.81 19.06
C ARG A 458 14.06 7.65 18.11
N ILE A 459 14.89 6.61 18.17
CA ILE A 459 14.72 5.42 17.33
C ILE A 459 13.39 4.70 17.58
N ALA A 460 12.80 4.77 18.78
CA ALA A 460 11.49 4.20 19.09
C ALA A 460 10.31 5.09 18.65
N LYS A 461 10.53 6.40 18.44
CA LYS A 461 9.51 7.38 18.08
C LYS A 461 9.50 7.72 16.59
N GLU A 462 10.68 7.96 16.00
CA GLU A 462 10.82 8.41 14.62
C GLU A 462 10.84 7.23 13.63
N GLU A 463 10.21 7.41 12.47
CA GLU A 463 10.30 6.45 11.37
C GLU A 463 11.69 6.51 10.73
N ILE A 464 12.48 5.45 10.91
CA ILE A 464 13.84 5.35 10.37
C ILE A 464 13.84 5.12 8.86
N PHE A 465 12.94 4.28 8.39
CA PHE A 465 12.80 3.86 6.98
C PHE A 465 14.10 3.24 6.43
N GLY A 466 14.70 2.37 7.23
CA GLY A 466 15.98 1.69 6.98
C GLY A 466 16.07 0.33 7.68
N PRO A 467 17.17 -0.43 7.46
CA PRO A 467 17.32 -1.79 7.96
C PRO A 467 17.73 -1.80 9.46
N VAL A 468 16.83 -1.29 10.31
CA VAL A 468 17.07 -1.14 11.76
C VAL A 468 15.92 -1.77 12.53
N GLN A 469 16.25 -2.74 13.36
CA GLN A 469 15.36 -3.50 14.24
C GLN A 469 15.55 -3.02 15.68
N GLU A 470 14.47 -2.67 16.37
CA GLU A 470 14.47 -2.16 17.73
C GLU A 470 13.68 -3.12 18.62
N ILE A 471 14.36 -3.72 19.61
CA ILE A 471 13.78 -4.73 20.50
C ILE A 471 13.57 -4.13 21.88
N LEU A 472 12.28 -4.07 22.27
CA LEU A 472 11.80 -3.54 23.54
C LEU A 472 11.28 -4.69 24.41
N ARG A 473 11.47 -4.61 25.73
CA ARG A 473 10.99 -5.60 26.70
C ARG A 473 9.63 -5.19 27.24
N PHE A 474 8.73 -6.14 27.49
CA PHE A 474 7.50 -5.92 28.25
C PHE A 474 7.23 -7.09 29.20
N LYS A 475 6.38 -6.86 30.22
CA LYS A 475 6.05 -7.85 31.27
C LYS A 475 4.61 -8.32 31.21
N THR A 476 3.66 -7.42 30.94
CA THR A 476 2.22 -7.75 30.96
C THR A 476 1.53 -7.35 29.66
N MET A 477 0.41 -7.99 29.37
CA MET A 477 -0.39 -7.69 28.18
C MET A 477 -0.91 -6.24 28.20
N ASP A 478 -1.39 -5.76 29.35
CA ASP A 478 -1.92 -4.39 29.49
C ASP A 478 -0.82 -3.35 29.25
N GLU A 479 0.38 -3.58 29.82
CA GLU A 479 1.56 -2.73 29.59
C GLU A 479 1.89 -2.62 28.09
N VAL A 480 1.97 -3.75 27.38
CA VAL A 480 2.36 -3.72 25.96
C VAL A 480 1.29 -3.11 25.08
N ILE A 481 0.01 -3.27 25.39
CA ILE A 481 -1.10 -2.62 24.67
C ILE A 481 -0.99 -1.10 24.81
N GLU A 482 -0.78 -0.59 26.02
CA GLU A 482 -0.62 0.84 26.26
C GLU A 482 0.58 1.39 25.51
N ARG A 483 1.76 0.78 25.67
CA ARG A 483 3.02 1.22 25.04
C ARG A 483 3.00 1.10 23.52
N ALA A 484 2.41 0.02 22.98
CA ALA A 484 2.26 -0.15 21.53
C ALA A 484 1.41 0.95 20.90
N ASN A 485 0.33 1.37 21.59
CA ASN A 485 -0.55 2.43 21.17
C ASN A 485 -0.02 3.85 21.42
N ASN A 486 0.97 4.01 22.31
CA ASN A 486 1.58 5.30 22.60
C ASN A 486 2.55 5.72 21.49
N SER A 487 1.97 6.07 20.36
CA SER A 487 2.66 6.52 19.14
C SER A 487 1.73 7.44 18.35
N ASP A 488 2.32 8.42 17.67
CA ASP A 488 1.61 9.28 16.72
C ASP A 488 1.11 8.52 15.49
N PHE A 489 1.63 7.34 15.25
CA PHE A 489 1.33 6.50 14.11
C PHE A 489 0.32 5.38 14.45
N GLY A 490 -0.30 4.84 13.42
CA GLY A 490 -1.24 3.72 13.53
C GLY A 490 -1.48 3.06 12.18
N LEU A 491 -0.41 2.73 11.43
CA LEU A 491 -0.56 2.09 10.12
C LEU A 491 -0.88 0.61 10.28
N VAL A 492 0.03 -0.16 10.87
CA VAL A 492 -0.15 -1.58 11.13
C VAL A 492 0.34 -1.97 12.52
N ALA A 493 -0.05 -3.17 12.97
CA ALA A 493 0.47 -3.84 14.14
C ALA A 493 0.52 -5.35 13.89
N ALA A 494 1.30 -6.09 14.68
CA ALA A 494 1.26 -7.54 14.67
C ALA A 494 1.36 -8.12 16.08
N VAL A 495 0.78 -9.30 16.28
CA VAL A 495 0.85 -10.07 17.51
C VAL A 495 1.17 -11.54 17.21
N PHE A 496 2.08 -12.11 17.96
CA PHE A 496 2.49 -13.51 17.90
C PHE A 496 2.20 -14.19 19.24
N THR A 497 1.32 -15.17 19.24
CA THR A 497 0.90 -15.95 20.40
C THR A 497 0.17 -17.20 19.95
N ASN A 498 0.21 -18.26 20.74
CA ASN A 498 -0.59 -19.48 20.54
C ASN A 498 -1.95 -19.41 21.32
N ASP A 499 -2.16 -18.38 22.14
CA ASP A 499 -3.41 -18.17 22.88
C ASP A 499 -4.37 -17.28 22.08
N ILE A 500 -5.51 -17.85 21.66
CA ILE A 500 -6.53 -17.14 20.88
C ILE A 500 -7.12 -15.94 21.63
N ASN A 501 -7.24 -16.02 22.96
CA ASN A 501 -7.79 -14.92 23.76
C ASN A 501 -6.80 -13.74 23.78
N LYS A 502 -5.50 -13.98 23.97
CA LYS A 502 -4.47 -12.94 23.85
C LYS A 502 -4.50 -12.33 22.45
N ALA A 503 -4.54 -13.17 21.40
CA ALA A 503 -4.56 -12.71 20.01
C ALA A 503 -5.73 -11.76 19.74
N LEU A 504 -6.96 -12.15 20.13
CA LEU A 504 -8.16 -11.35 19.94
C LEU A 504 -8.17 -10.08 20.81
N THR A 505 -7.77 -10.17 22.07
CA THR A 505 -7.71 -9.02 22.98
C THR A 505 -6.75 -7.98 22.47
N VAL A 506 -5.51 -8.37 22.16
CA VAL A 506 -4.47 -7.45 21.66
C VAL A 506 -4.89 -6.86 20.32
N SER A 507 -5.34 -7.69 19.37
CA SER A 507 -5.71 -7.18 18.03
C SER A 507 -6.88 -6.18 18.10
N SER A 508 -7.86 -6.41 18.97
CA SER A 508 -8.98 -5.48 19.15
C SER A 508 -8.59 -4.17 19.85
N ALA A 509 -7.54 -4.21 20.68
CA ALA A 509 -7.05 -3.04 21.40
C ALA A 509 -6.08 -2.16 20.60
N MET A 510 -5.50 -2.68 19.51
CA MET A 510 -4.53 -1.91 18.70
C MET A 510 -5.18 -0.78 17.92
N GLN A 511 -4.61 0.41 18.04
CA GLN A 511 -5.00 1.60 17.27
C GLN A 511 -4.25 1.64 15.92
N ALA A 512 -4.47 0.62 15.10
CA ALA A 512 -3.84 0.46 13.79
C ALA A 512 -4.87 0.07 12.73
N GLY A 513 -4.62 0.47 11.48
CA GLY A 513 -5.54 0.18 10.38
C GLY A 513 -5.54 -1.28 9.95
N THR A 514 -4.44 -1.99 10.17
CA THR A 514 -4.31 -3.43 9.96
C THR A 514 -3.61 -4.07 11.15
N VAL A 515 -4.13 -5.19 11.65
CA VAL A 515 -3.48 -5.98 12.70
C VAL A 515 -3.29 -7.41 12.19
N TRP A 516 -2.07 -7.88 12.16
CA TRP A 516 -1.73 -9.24 11.79
C TRP A 516 -1.60 -10.15 13.01
N ILE A 517 -2.10 -11.37 12.91
CA ILE A 517 -1.99 -12.39 13.95
C ILE A 517 -1.14 -13.54 13.40
N ASN A 518 -0.03 -13.83 14.06
CA ASN A 518 0.93 -14.88 13.68
C ASN A 518 1.41 -14.79 12.22
N CYS A 519 1.51 -13.58 11.67
CA CYS A 519 2.10 -13.32 10.36
C CYS A 519 2.55 -11.85 10.28
N TYR A 520 3.33 -11.50 9.24
CA TYR A 520 3.70 -10.12 8.95
C TYR A 520 3.67 -9.85 7.44
N ASN A 521 3.32 -8.60 7.03
CA ASN A 521 3.22 -8.17 5.63
C ASN A 521 2.28 -9.04 4.75
N ALA A 522 1.28 -9.70 5.35
CA ALA A 522 0.26 -10.43 4.62
C ALA A 522 -0.75 -9.45 4.00
N LEU A 523 -0.44 -8.94 2.81
CA LEU A 523 -1.27 -7.98 2.07
C LEU A 523 -2.06 -8.69 0.98
N ASN A 524 -3.35 -8.42 0.92
CA ASN A 524 -4.26 -8.92 -0.09
C ASN A 524 -5.10 -7.79 -0.66
N VAL A 525 -5.26 -7.76 -1.99
CA VAL A 525 -6.00 -6.69 -2.68
C VAL A 525 -7.46 -6.58 -2.24
N GLN A 526 -8.02 -7.64 -1.67
CA GLN A 526 -9.39 -7.70 -1.14
C GLN A 526 -9.53 -7.05 0.25
N SER A 527 -8.43 -6.91 0.98
CA SER A 527 -8.44 -6.35 2.34
C SER A 527 -8.13 -4.85 2.30
N PRO A 528 -8.94 -3.99 2.94
CA PRO A 528 -8.66 -2.56 2.97
C PRO A 528 -7.35 -2.28 3.72
N PHE A 529 -6.55 -1.37 3.17
CA PHE A 529 -5.28 -0.94 3.73
C PHE A 529 -5.29 0.57 3.99
N GLY A 530 -4.81 1.00 5.15
CA GLY A 530 -4.68 2.42 5.49
C GLY A 530 -4.56 2.66 6.98
N GLY A 531 -4.03 3.84 7.34
CA GLY A 531 -3.64 4.16 8.70
C GLY A 531 -4.73 4.78 9.58
N PHE A 532 -4.46 4.76 10.89
CA PHE A 532 -5.05 5.59 11.92
C PHE A 532 -4.07 6.71 12.28
N LYS A 533 -4.50 7.68 13.05
CA LYS A 533 -3.67 8.79 13.57
C LYS A 533 -2.89 9.49 12.44
N MET A 534 -1.60 9.81 12.65
CA MET A 534 -0.77 10.47 11.64
C MET A 534 -0.25 9.53 10.53
N SER A 535 -0.63 8.24 10.53
CA SER A 535 -0.37 7.36 9.40
C SER A 535 -1.30 7.58 8.21
N GLY A 536 -2.29 8.44 8.35
CA GLY A 536 -3.08 8.91 7.23
C GLY A 536 -4.59 8.82 7.41
N ASN A 537 -5.31 9.12 6.33
CA ASN A 537 -6.76 9.02 6.25
C ASN A 537 -7.18 8.40 4.90
N GLY A 538 -8.30 7.72 4.92
CA GLY A 538 -8.75 6.95 3.76
C GLY A 538 -8.26 5.50 3.79
N ARG A 539 -8.55 4.77 2.72
CA ARG A 539 -8.11 3.38 2.52
C ARG A 539 -7.69 3.17 1.08
N GLU A 540 -6.64 2.40 0.91
CA GLU A 540 -6.17 1.89 -0.38
C GLU A 540 -6.66 0.45 -0.56
N ILE A 541 -6.64 -0.02 -1.80
CA ILE A 541 -7.11 -1.36 -2.20
C ILE A 541 -8.53 -1.69 -1.69
N SER A 542 -9.09 -2.86 -2.11
CA SER A 542 -10.43 -3.26 -1.70
C SER A 542 -11.56 -2.29 -2.12
N VAL A 543 -12.79 -2.61 -1.77
CA VAL A 543 -14.01 -1.83 -2.08
C VAL A 543 -14.03 -0.43 -1.45
N PRO A 544 -13.58 -0.22 -0.19
CA PRO A 544 -13.56 1.13 0.39
C PRO A 544 -12.81 2.17 -0.43
N ASN A 545 -11.76 1.78 -1.17
CA ASN A 545 -11.07 2.72 -2.06
C ASN A 545 -11.97 3.20 -3.22
N LEU A 546 -12.84 2.34 -3.76
CA LEU A 546 -13.80 2.73 -4.80
C LEU A 546 -14.71 3.87 -4.33
N LEU A 547 -15.17 3.82 -3.07
CA LEU A 547 -16.04 4.84 -2.49
C LEU A 547 -15.34 6.21 -2.35
N GLN A 548 -14.02 6.22 -2.22
CA GLN A 548 -13.23 7.44 -2.08
C GLN A 548 -12.98 8.16 -3.41
N VAL A 549 -13.12 7.47 -4.54
CA VAL A 549 -12.95 8.02 -5.89
C VAL A 549 -14.28 8.24 -6.61
N GLN A 550 -15.40 8.25 -5.86
CA GLN A 550 -16.76 8.43 -6.36
C GLN A 550 -17.50 9.54 -5.61
N ARG A 551 -18.52 10.10 -6.25
CA ARG A 551 -19.57 10.93 -5.64
C ARG A 551 -20.85 10.10 -5.55
N LYS A 552 -21.57 10.18 -4.43
CA LYS A 552 -22.90 9.61 -4.28
C LYS A 552 -23.93 10.71 -4.49
N GLN A 553 -24.83 10.52 -5.43
CA GLN A 553 -25.91 11.43 -5.76
C GLN A 553 -27.23 10.77 -5.40
N SER A 554 -28.10 11.49 -4.69
CA SER A 554 -29.49 11.11 -4.47
C SER A 554 -30.35 11.76 -5.55
N MET A 555 -31.32 11.03 -6.07
CA MET A 555 -32.33 11.47 -7.02
C MET A 555 -33.71 11.15 -6.47
N GLU A 556 -34.60 12.12 -6.48
CA GLU A 556 -35.96 12.01 -5.98
C GLU A 556 -36.91 12.39 -7.09
N PHE A 557 -37.97 11.60 -7.26
CA PHE A 557 -39.07 11.83 -8.20
C PHE A 557 -40.37 11.88 -7.43
N ALA A 558 -41.20 12.88 -7.71
CA ALA A 558 -42.57 13.01 -7.21
C ALA A 558 -43.55 12.29 -8.12
#